data_9e830a27a6d42607a50034ec7271fc86
#
_entry.id   9e830a27a6d42607a50034ec7271fc86
#
_cell.length_a   1.000
_cell.length_b   1.000
_cell.length_c   1.000
_cell.angle_alpha   90.00
_cell.angle_beta   90.00
_cell.angle_gamma   90.00
#
_symmetry.space_group_name_H-M   'P 1'
#
loop_
_entity.id
_entity.type
_entity.pdbx_description
1 polymer ?
#
loop_
_entity_poly.entity_id
_entity_poly.type
_entity_poly.pdbx_seq_one_letter_code
_entity_poly.pdbx_strand_id
1 'polypeptide(L)'
;MKEITSSEFETEVLAGGKVVLDFYSTECPPCEAVAPKFEGLAKLYGKDIKFVKMFRQQNKELAEKLGVKSSPTLLFFDNGVQVAHTLTGGIKRSDIIHELDSLLPTERVKEIKALIKPTVSEFDVLILGAGPGGLTAGLYLCQSKVNTVLIDIALPGGHVSTTHEVSNYPGFIDPQPGYLLSHNMSEQTKLCGTIYKVAVDVTKIDLEKKEVVVDEFETIRAKKIIIATGTSPNLMGVPGEKELKGKGISYCATCDAKYYGDKEVVVIGGGNSAVEEADFISRFASKITMVHQFDAFTANKQAREKLFENPKINILFENEPRSFAREGDKIVTEVEDLKTKTKTKLTSDGVFVFIGMKPNIAMFRDKLELDSWGYIKTDEDMRTSMPGVYAVGDVISKKYRQITTAVADGTIAAIAIAKELN
;
A
#
# COMPACT_ATOMS: atom_id res chain seq x y z
N MET A 1 -20.60 19.48 -9.32
CA MET A 1 -19.25 19.48 -9.93
C MET A 1 -19.41 19.33 -11.43
N LYS A 2 -18.71 20.14 -12.23
CA LYS A 2 -18.81 20.13 -13.69
C LYS A 2 -17.79 19.15 -14.28
N GLU A 3 -18.22 18.37 -15.28
CA GLU A 3 -17.32 17.65 -16.16
C GLU A 3 -17.02 18.53 -17.37
N ILE A 4 -15.75 18.64 -17.75
CA ILE A 4 -15.27 19.47 -18.83
C ILE A 4 -14.48 18.65 -19.87
N THR A 5 -14.41 19.19 -21.07
CA THR A 5 -13.60 18.67 -22.18
C THR A 5 -12.36 19.55 -22.41
N SER A 6 -11.43 19.08 -23.26
CA SER A 6 -10.25 19.87 -23.64
C SER A 6 -10.59 21.21 -24.29
N SER A 7 -11.73 21.33 -25.00
CA SER A 7 -12.18 22.61 -25.59
C SER A 7 -12.63 23.64 -24.54
N GLU A 8 -13.05 23.18 -23.36
CA GLU A 8 -13.47 24.05 -22.27
C GLU A 8 -12.33 24.36 -21.28
N PHE A 9 -11.16 23.74 -21.44
CA PHE A 9 -10.04 23.87 -20.50
C PHE A 9 -9.59 25.33 -20.29
N GLU A 10 -9.45 26.09 -21.38
CA GLU A 10 -9.04 27.51 -21.29
C GLU A 10 -10.06 28.35 -20.52
N THR A 11 -11.35 28.15 -20.77
CA THR A 11 -12.42 28.92 -20.14
C THR A 11 -12.73 28.48 -18.70
N GLU A 12 -12.58 27.21 -18.39
CA GLU A 12 -12.99 26.65 -17.11
C GLU A 12 -11.84 26.53 -16.11
N VAL A 13 -10.59 26.46 -16.59
CA VAL A 13 -9.40 26.25 -15.75
C VAL A 13 -8.43 27.44 -15.85
N LEU A 14 -8.14 27.95 -17.05
CA LEU A 14 -7.14 29.01 -17.24
C LEU A 14 -7.69 30.44 -17.14
N ALA A 15 -9.00 30.63 -17.26
CA ALA A 15 -9.62 31.98 -17.26
C ALA A 15 -9.49 32.74 -15.93
N GLY A 16 -9.00 32.12 -14.88
CA GLY A 16 -8.73 32.78 -13.60
C GLY A 16 -9.40 32.08 -12.41
N GLY A 17 -9.00 32.53 -11.20
CA GLY A 17 -9.44 31.93 -9.94
C GLY A 17 -8.68 30.63 -9.59
N LYS A 18 -9.10 30.00 -8.50
CA LYS A 18 -8.52 28.74 -8.01
C LYS A 18 -9.34 27.57 -8.52
N VAL A 19 -8.67 26.59 -9.14
CA VAL A 19 -9.32 25.42 -9.74
C VAL A 19 -8.55 24.16 -9.37
N VAL A 20 -9.28 23.10 -9.04
CA VAL A 20 -8.74 21.73 -8.98
C VAL A 20 -9.40 20.88 -10.06
N LEU A 21 -8.57 20.22 -10.85
CA LEU A 21 -8.97 19.39 -11.99
C LEU A 21 -8.62 17.93 -11.73
N ASP A 22 -9.64 17.04 -11.75
CA ASP A 22 -9.47 15.59 -11.64
C ASP A 22 -9.51 14.94 -13.03
N PHE A 23 -8.39 14.37 -13.44
CA PHE A 23 -8.31 13.47 -14.59
C PHE A 23 -8.66 12.04 -14.17
N TYR A 24 -9.89 11.63 -14.45
CA TYR A 24 -10.38 10.30 -14.11
C TYR A 24 -10.48 9.36 -15.33
N SER A 25 -10.68 8.06 -15.08
CA SER A 25 -10.98 7.04 -16.10
C SER A 25 -12.10 6.11 -15.64
N THR A 26 -12.68 5.35 -16.59
CA THR A 26 -13.53 4.19 -16.31
C THR A 26 -12.68 2.98 -15.91
N GLU A 27 -13.28 2.01 -15.22
CA GLU A 27 -12.61 0.80 -14.73
C GLU A 27 -11.32 1.10 -13.95
N CYS A 28 -11.42 2.06 -13.04
CA CYS A 28 -10.29 2.64 -12.34
C CYS A 28 -10.56 2.63 -10.82
N PRO A 29 -10.20 1.55 -10.10
CA PRO A 29 -10.43 1.48 -8.65
C PRO A 29 -9.85 2.66 -7.85
N PRO A 30 -8.66 3.20 -8.18
CA PRO A 30 -8.18 4.42 -7.52
C PRO A 30 -9.08 5.64 -7.78
N CYS A 31 -9.66 5.78 -8.99
CA CYS A 31 -10.58 6.89 -9.28
C CYS A 31 -11.87 6.77 -8.48
N GLU A 32 -12.40 5.56 -8.33
CA GLU A 32 -13.57 5.28 -7.50
C GLU A 32 -13.33 5.61 -6.02
N ALA A 33 -12.11 5.35 -5.52
CA ALA A 33 -11.71 5.68 -4.16
C ALA A 33 -11.59 7.19 -3.92
N VAL A 34 -11.22 7.97 -4.94
CA VAL A 34 -11.07 9.44 -4.87
C VAL A 34 -12.40 10.17 -5.03
N ALA A 35 -13.30 9.71 -5.90
CA ALA A 35 -14.52 10.40 -6.26
C ALA A 35 -15.37 10.88 -5.04
N PRO A 36 -15.71 10.07 -4.04
CA PRO A 36 -16.50 10.52 -2.88
C PRO A 36 -15.75 11.57 -2.03
N LYS A 37 -14.42 11.48 -1.94
CA LYS A 37 -13.57 12.45 -1.22
C LYS A 37 -13.58 13.79 -1.95
N PHE A 38 -13.38 13.75 -3.27
CA PHE A 38 -13.37 14.92 -4.13
C PHE A 38 -14.72 15.64 -4.11
N GLU A 39 -15.83 14.90 -4.20
CA GLU A 39 -17.18 15.46 -4.09
C GLU A 39 -17.48 16.04 -2.70
N GLY A 40 -17.03 15.38 -1.65
CA GLY A 40 -17.16 15.87 -0.28
C GLY A 40 -16.38 17.18 -0.06
N LEU A 41 -15.17 17.27 -0.59
CA LEU A 41 -14.35 18.46 -0.52
C LEU A 41 -14.89 19.60 -1.40
N ALA A 42 -15.48 19.29 -2.56
CA ALA A 42 -16.15 20.29 -3.39
C ALA A 42 -17.32 20.99 -2.66
N LYS A 43 -18.02 20.28 -1.75
CA LYS A 43 -19.07 20.89 -0.91
C LYS A 43 -18.49 21.85 0.15
N LEU A 44 -17.28 21.59 0.65
CA LEU A 44 -16.63 22.39 1.67
C LEU A 44 -15.89 23.60 1.08
N TYR A 45 -15.06 23.37 0.07
CA TYR A 45 -14.16 24.35 -0.53
C TYR A 45 -14.75 25.07 -1.76
N GLY A 46 -15.89 24.61 -2.28
CA GLY A 46 -16.45 25.05 -3.57
C GLY A 46 -16.88 26.51 -3.67
N LYS A 47 -16.90 27.25 -2.55
CA LYS A 47 -17.10 28.71 -2.56
C LYS A 47 -15.83 29.47 -2.93
N ASP A 48 -14.67 28.88 -2.69
CA ASP A 48 -13.36 29.49 -2.82
C ASP A 48 -12.54 28.86 -3.95
N ILE A 49 -12.76 27.57 -4.24
CA ILE A 49 -12.01 26.80 -5.23
C ILE A 49 -13.01 26.06 -6.12
N LYS A 50 -12.85 26.17 -7.43
CA LYS A 50 -13.68 25.49 -8.41
C LYS A 50 -13.21 24.03 -8.58
N PHE A 51 -14.13 23.07 -8.53
CA PHE A 51 -13.86 21.65 -8.71
C PHE A 51 -14.42 21.20 -10.06
N VAL A 52 -13.54 20.69 -10.92
CA VAL A 52 -13.90 20.15 -12.24
C VAL A 52 -13.28 18.79 -12.46
N LYS A 53 -13.89 17.97 -13.31
CA LYS A 53 -13.34 16.66 -13.68
C LYS A 53 -13.29 16.53 -15.20
N MET A 54 -12.35 15.70 -15.69
CA MET A 54 -12.12 15.46 -17.09
C MET A 54 -11.85 13.98 -17.35
N PHE A 55 -12.57 13.40 -18.30
CA PHE A 55 -12.37 12.01 -18.70
C PHE A 55 -11.08 11.89 -19.54
N ARG A 56 -10.05 11.27 -18.96
CA ARG A 56 -8.69 11.26 -19.51
C ARG A 56 -8.62 10.59 -20.89
N GLN A 57 -9.36 9.48 -21.12
CA GLN A 57 -9.28 8.73 -22.37
C GLN A 57 -9.76 9.53 -23.59
N GLN A 58 -10.69 10.46 -23.39
CA GLN A 58 -11.20 11.33 -24.48
C GLN A 58 -10.39 12.62 -24.64
N ASN A 59 -9.51 12.93 -23.68
CA ASN A 59 -8.74 14.19 -23.65
C ASN A 59 -7.22 13.92 -23.59
N LYS A 60 -6.72 12.90 -24.32
CA LYS A 60 -5.34 12.41 -24.26
C LYS A 60 -4.30 13.48 -24.56
N GLU A 61 -4.49 14.26 -25.63
CA GLU A 61 -3.53 15.30 -26.05
C GLU A 61 -3.31 16.36 -24.98
N LEU A 62 -4.40 16.79 -24.33
CA LEU A 62 -4.30 17.76 -23.24
C LEU A 62 -3.66 17.10 -21.99
N ALA A 63 -4.04 15.87 -21.66
CA ALA A 63 -3.43 15.12 -20.56
C ALA A 63 -1.91 14.98 -20.74
N GLU A 64 -1.44 14.65 -21.95
CA GLU A 64 -0.01 14.56 -22.28
C GLU A 64 0.70 15.91 -22.13
N LYS A 65 0.10 17.00 -22.65
CA LYS A 65 0.63 18.36 -22.51
C LYS A 65 0.81 18.76 -21.04
N LEU A 66 -0.11 18.34 -20.16
CA LEU A 66 -0.08 18.61 -18.72
C LEU A 66 0.73 17.57 -17.93
N GLY A 67 1.40 16.63 -18.60
CA GLY A 67 2.21 15.58 -17.96
C GLY A 67 1.41 14.52 -17.20
N VAL A 68 0.10 14.37 -17.49
CA VAL A 68 -0.80 13.40 -16.85
C VAL A 68 -0.61 12.02 -17.46
N LYS A 69 0.07 11.14 -16.73
CA LYS A 69 0.43 9.78 -17.20
C LYS A 69 -0.56 8.70 -16.76
N SER A 70 -1.32 8.93 -15.69
CA SER A 70 -2.23 7.95 -15.08
C SER A 70 -3.53 8.60 -14.62
N SER A 71 -4.49 7.78 -14.16
CA SER A 71 -5.72 8.22 -13.50
C SER A 71 -5.84 7.50 -12.15
N PRO A 72 -6.35 8.16 -11.08
CA PRO A 72 -6.65 9.58 -11.01
C PRO A 72 -5.38 10.44 -11.04
N THR A 73 -5.51 11.68 -11.54
CA THR A 73 -4.50 12.72 -11.38
C THR A 73 -5.20 14.03 -11.05
N LEU A 74 -4.88 14.60 -9.89
CA LEU A 74 -5.38 15.91 -9.49
C LEU A 74 -4.33 16.98 -9.77
N LEU A 75 -4.72 18.01 -10.51
CA LEU A 75 -3.92 19.19 -10.80
C LEU A 75 -4.59 20.42 -10.16
N PHE A 76 -3.78 21.32 -9.64
CA PHE A 76 -4.22 22.52 -8.95
C PHE A 76 -3.75 23.76 -9.71
N PHE A 77 -4.64 24.74 -9.86
CA PHE A 77 -4.37 25.96 -10.60
C PHE A 77 -4.75 27.18 -9.76
N ASP A 78 -3.96 28.25 -9.90
CA ASP A 78 -4.29 29.59 -9.40
C ASP A 78 -4.09 30.61 -10.52
N ASN A 79 -5.18 31.29 -10.92
CA ASN A 79 -5.21 32.24 -12.03
C ASN A 79 -4.56 31.71 -13.33
N GLY A 80 -4.90 30.46 -13.69
CA GLY A 80 -4.45 29.80 -14.91
C GLY A 80 -3.05 29.20 -14.85
N VAL A 81 -2.32 29.37 -13.74
CA VAL A 81 -1.00 28.78 -13.52
C VAL A 81 -1.15 27.51 -12.69
N GLN A 82 -0.55 26.41 -13.14
CA GLN A 82 -0.49 25.19 -12.33
C GLN A 82 0.41 25.42 -11.12
N VAL A 83 -0.11 25.16 -9.94
CA VAL A 83 0.54 25.33 -8.64
C VAL A 83 0.39 24.05 -7.82
N ALA A 84 1.01 23.99 -6.65
CA ALA A 84 0.94 22.85 -5.73
C ALA A 84 1.47 21.53 -6.31
N HIS A 85 1.36 20.43 -5.56
CA HIS A 85 1.85 19.13 -6.00
C HIS A 85 0.78 18.39 -6.80
N THR A 86 1.20 17.70 -7.85
CA THR A 86 0.32 16.78 -8.59
C THR A 86 0.08 15.54 -7.76
N LEU A 87 -1.18 15.18 -7.51
CA LEU A 87 -1.55 13.98 -6.78
C LEU A 87 -1.97 12.87 -7.74
N THR A 88 -1.51 11.63 -7.52
CA THR A 88 -1.83 10.47 -8.37
C THR A 88 -2.02 9.20 -7.56
N GLY A 89 -2.75 8.22 -8.11
CA GLY A 89 -2.90 6.87 -7.54
C GLY A 89 -3.84 6.82 -6.33
N GLY A 90 -3.42 6.22 -5.23
CA GLY A 90 -4.21 6.07 -4.01
C GLY A 90 -4.28 7.35 -3.18
N ILE A 91 -4.96 8.37 -3.68
CA ILE A 91 -5.02 9.70 -3.08
C ILE A 91 -5.91 9.69 -1.83
N LYS A 92 -5.36 10.14 -0.71
CA LYS A 92 -6.10 10.31 0.54
C LYS A 92 -6.82 11.65 0.59
N ARG A 93 -7.80 11.75 1.50
CA ARG A 93 -8.50 13.01 1.73
C ARG A 93 -7.57 14.09 2.29
N SER A 94 -6.66 13.73 3.19
CA SER A 94 -5.65 14.61 3.76
C SER A 94 -4.70 15.18 2.70
N ASP A 95 -4.31 14.39 1.69
CA ASP A 95 -3.45 14.85 0.61
C ASP A 95 -4.13 15.98 -0.17
N ILE A 96 -5.40 15.80 -0.52
CA ILE A 96 -6.17 16.82 -1.25
C ILE A 96 -6.33 18.08 -0.39
N ILE A 97 -6.68 17.94 0.89
CA ILE A 97 -6.84 19.07 1.82
C ILE A 97 -5.53 19.85 1.93
N HIS A 98 -4.39 19.16 2.03
CA HIS A 98 -3.09 19.82 2.10
C HIS A 98 -2.85 20.77 0.93
N GLU A 99 -3.12 20.33 -0.28
CA GLU A 99 -2.95 21.15 -1.48
C GLU A 99 -4.01 22.25 -1.58
N LEU A 100 -5.28 21.96 -1.23
CA LEU A 100 -6.34 22.98 -1.22
C LEU A 100 -6.06 24.09 -0.18
N ASP A 101 -5.61 23.71 1.01
CA ASP A 101 -5.27 24.64 2.09
C ASP A 101 -4.12 25.58 1.68
N SER A 102 -3.14 25.09 0.91
CA SER A 102 -2.03 25.90 0.41
C SER A 102 -2.45 27.03 -0.53
N LEU A 103 -3.64 26.89 -1.15
CA LEU A 103 -4.19 27.90 -2.07
C LEU A 103 -4.98 29.01 -1.34
N LEU A 104 -5.27 28.88 -0.07
CA LEU A 104 -6.17 29.78 0.67
C LEU A 104 -5.45 30.48 1.84
N PRO A 105 -5.91 31.67 2.23
CA PRO A 105 -5.43 32.32 3.45
C PRO A 105 -5.72 31.46 4.69
N THR A 106 -4.80 31.46 5.66
CA THR A 106 -4.89 30.64 6.88
C THR A 106 -6.22 30.81 7.64
N GLU A 107 -6.74 32.03 7.72
CA GLU A 107 -8.01 32.29 8.41
C GLU A 107 -9.19 31.63 7.67
N ARG A 108 -9.17 31.66 6.34
CA ARG A 108 -10.21 31.01 5.54
C ARG A 108 -10.18 29.50 5.68
N VAL A 109 -8.99 28.91 5.76
CA VAL A 109 -8.81 27.48 6.05
C VAL A 109 -9.42 27.10 7.41
N LYS A 110 -9.18 27.90 8.45
CA LYS A 110 -9.79 27.66 9.78
C LYS A 110 -11.32 27.69 9.74
N GLU A 111 -11.90 28.65 9.00
CA GLU A 111 -13.35 28.73 8.84
C GLU A 111 -13.92 27.49 8.15
N ILE A 112 -13.28 27.02 7.07
CA ILE A 112 -13.70 25.81 6.33
C ILE A 112 -13.59 24.58 7.23
N LYS A 113 -12.48 24.41 7.96
CA LYS A 113 -12.29 23.28 8.88
C LYS A 113 -13.33 23.26 10.01
N ALA A 114 -13.78 24.42 10.47
CA ALA A 114 -14.84 24.54 11.48
C ALA A 114 -16.22 24.05 10.97
N LEU A 115 -16.42 23.93 9.65
CA LEU A 115 -17.65 23.40 9.05
C LEU A 115 -17.69 21.87 9.06
N ILE A 116 -16.57 21.18 9.27
CA ILE A 116 -16.48 19.74 9.29
C ILE A 116 -17.15 19.23 10.57
N LYS A 117 -18.24 18.50 10.41
CA LYS A 117 -18.98 17.90 11.54
C LYS A 117 -18.56 16.46 11.73
N PRO A 118 -18.26 16.03 12.97
CA PRO A 118 -18.05 14.62 13.26
C PRO A 118 -19.29 13.80 12.87
N THR A 119 -19.04 12.64 12.29
CA THR A 119 -20.08 11.68 11.90
C THR A 119 -19.85 10.34 12.60
N VAL A 120 -20.89 9.55 12.77
CA VAL A 120 -20.82 8.19 13.31
C VAL A 120 -21.55 7.26 12.35
N SER A 121 -20.87 6.17 11.98
CA SER A 121 -21.42 5.09 11.17
C SER A 121 -21.36 3.78 11.95
N GLU A 122 -22.40 2.95 11.88
CA GLU A 122 -22.51 1.70 12.64
C GLU A 122 -22.58 0.50 11.72
N PHE A 123 -21.85 -0.55 12.07
CA PHE A 123 -21.76 -1.81 11.32
C PHE A 123 -21.80 -3.01 12.27
N ASP A 124 -22.05 -4.19 11.74
CA ASP A 124 -21.88 -5.42 12.51
C ASP A 124 -20.41 -5.79 12.62
N VAL A 125 -19.67 -5.68 11.52
CA VAL A 125 -18.25 -6.02 11.47
C VAL A 125 -17.44 -4.90 10.77
N LEU A 126 -16.31 -4.57 11.37
CA LEU A 126 -15.29 -3.70 10.80
C LEU A 126 -14.04 -4.51 10.52
N ILE A 127 -13.54 -4.44 9.28
CA ILE A 127 -12.31 -5.08 8.84
C ILE A 127 -11.23 -4.03 8.64
N LEU A 128 -10.08 -4.18 9.28
CA LEU A 128 -8.90 -3.33 9.13
C LEU A 128 -7.87 -4.00 8.22
N GLY A 129 -7.79 -3.55 6.97
CA GLY A 129 -6.89 -4.06 5.95
C GLY A 129 -7.60 -4.82 4.84
N ALA A 130 -7.29 -4.43 3.59
CA ALA A 130 -7.86 -4.96 2.35
C ALA A 130 -6.88 -5.88 1.59
N GLY A 131 -6.02 -6.59 2.31
CA GLY A 131 -5.26 -7.72 1.77
C GLY A 131 -6.13 -8.97 1.60
N PRO A 132 -5.60 -10.11 1.08
CA PRO A 132 -6.37 -11.31 0.81
C PRO A 132 -7.20 -11.81 2.00
N GLY A 133 -6.66 -11.75 3.22
CA GLY A 133 -7.39 -12.16 4.43
C GLY A 133 -8.60 -11.29 4.71
N GLY A 134 -8.44 -9.97 4.66
CA GLY A 134 -9.54 -9.00 4.88
C GLY A 134 -10.59 -9.04 3.77
N LEU A 135 -10.16 -9.13 2.51
CA LEU A 135 -11.06 -9.26 1.35
C LEU A 135 -11.90 -10.53 1.46
N THR A 136 -11.27 -11.67 1.79
CA THR A 136 -12.00 -12.93 1.95
C THR A 136 -12.97 -12.88 3.13
N ALA A 137 -12.56 -12.29 4.26
CA ALA A 137 -13.46 -12.11 5.40
C ALA A 137 -14.67 -11.26 5.01
N GLY A 138 -14.47 -10.15 4.29
CA GLY A 138 -15.55 -9.28 3.80
C GLY A 138 -16.53 -10.03 2.88
N LEU A 139 -16.00 -10.85 1.96
CA LEU A 139 -16.80 -11.66 1.05
C LEU A 139 -17.72 -12.63 1.82
N TYR A 140 -17.17 -13.44 2.73
CA TYR A 140 -17.92 -14.44 3.48
C TYR A 140 -18.94 -13.82 4.45
N LEU A 141 -18.59 -12.71 5.09
CA LEU A 141 -19.53 -11.97 5.96
C LEU A 141 -20.69 -11.40 5.13
N CYS A 142 -20.40 -10.83 3.98
CA CYS A 142 -21.43 -10.31 3.09
C CYS A 142 -22.37 -11.43 2.58
N GLN A 143 -21.84 -12.58 2.18
CA GLN A 143 -22.63 -13.75 1.82
C GLN A 143 -23.54 -14.22 2.98
N SER A 144 -23.08 -14.03 4.21
CA SER A 144 -23.85 -14.30 5.43
C SER A 144 -24.81 -13.16 5.82
N LYS A 145 -24.96 -12.13 4.97
CA LYS A 145 -25.80 -10.94 5.19
C LYS A 145 -25.42 -10.11 6.42
N VAL A 146 -24.16 -10.15 6.82
CA VAL A 146 -23.61 -9.34 7.90
C VAL A 146 -23.20 -7.96 7.34
N ASN A 147 -23.71 -6.88 7.95
CA ASN A 147 -23.38 -5.51 7.53
C ASN A 147 -21.92 -5.20 7.86
N THR A 148 -21.08 -5.15 6.82
CA THR A 148 -19.62 -5.13 6.94
C THR A 148 -19.00 -3.92 6.25
N VAL A 149 -18.07 -3.24 6.95
CA VAL A 149 -17.20 -2.21 6.38
C VAL A 149 -15.76 -2.68 6.39
N LEU A 150 -15.06 -2.45 5.28
CA LEU A 150 -13.64 -2.72 5.12
C LEU A 150 -12.88 -1.39 4.98
N ILE A 151 -11.87 -1.19 5.83
CA ILE A 151 -11.05 0.03 5.88
C ILE A 151 -9.62 -0.31 5.52
N ASP A 152 -9.00 0.47 4.63
CA ASP A 152 -7.57 0.39 4.35
C ASP A 152 -6.97 1.79 4.15
N ILE A 153 -5.75 1.99 4.65
CA ILE A 153 -4.95 3.21 4.43
C ILE A 153 -4.40 3.31 3.00
N ALA A 154 -4.44 2.22 2.25
CA ALA A 154 -4.04 2.09 0.86
C ALA A 154 -5.22 1.61 -0.01
N LEU A 155 -4.94 1.36 -1.28
CA LEU A 155 -5.87 0.66 -2.17
C LEU A 155 -5.92 -0.84 -1.85
N PRO A 156 -7.02 -1.54 -2.19
CA PRO A 156 -7.14 -2.97 -1.92
C PRO A 156 -6.08 -3.83 -2.61
N GLY A 157 -5.76 -4.97 -1.99
CA GLY A 157 -4.88 -6.00 -2.53
C GLY A 157 -3.67 -6.33 -1.64
N GLY A 158 -3.26 -5.41 -0.75
CA GLY A 158 -2.10 -5.61 0.11
C GLY A 158 -0.83 -5.92 -0.70
N HIS A 159 0.07 -6.74 -0.18
CA HIS A 159 1.32 -7.12 -0.87
C HIS A 159 1.09 -7.85 -2.20
N VAL A 160 -0.04 -8.52 -2.37
CA VAL A 160 -0.35 -9.24 -3.62
C VAL A 160 -0.46 -8.28 -4.79
N SER A 161 -1.01 -7.08 -4.58
CA SER A 161 -1.14 -6.07 -5.64
C SER A 161 0.20 -5.60 -6.22
N THR A 162 1.28 -5.76 -5.46
CA THR A 162 2.65 -5.41 -5.88
C THR A 162 3.50 -6.62 -6.25
N THR A 163 2.96 -7.83 -6.20
CA THR A 163 3.64 -9.05 -6.64
C THR A 163 3.56 -9.17 -8.15
N HIS A 164 4.69 -9.44 -8.81
CA HIS A 164 4.73 -9.53 -10.27
C HIS A 164 3.87 -10.67 -10.78
N GLU A 165 4.10 -11.87 -10.26
CA GLU A 165 3.49 -13.10 -10.72
C GLU A 165 3.20 -14.03 -9.54
N VAL A 166 2.00 -14.59 -9.51
CA VAL A 166 1.55 -15.57 -8.53
C VAL A 166 1.27 -16.88 -9.27
N SER A 167 2.11 -17.88 -9.06
CA SER A 167 2.03 -19.21 -9.70
C SER A 167 1.52 -20.32 -8.75
N ASN A 168 1.34 -19.99 -7.47
CA ASN A 168 1.03 -20.96 -6.42
C ASN A 168 -0.32 -20.73 -5.73
N TYR A 169 -1.20 -19.92 -6.34
CA TYR A 169 -2.59 -19.78 -5.87
C TYR A 169 -3.48 -20.79 -6.63
N PRO A 170 -4.11 -21.75 -5.93
CA PRO A 170 -4.92 -22.78 -6.59
C PRO A 170 -6.11 -22.17 -7.35
N GLY A 171 -6.44 -22.76 -8.49
CA GLY A 171 -7.57 -22.35 -9.33
C GLY A 171 -7.14 -21.67 -10.63
N PHE A 172 -5.84 -21.41 -10.81
CA PHE A 172 -5.29 -20.88 -12.05
C PHE A 172 -4.23 -21.84 -12.61
N ILE A 173 -4.35 -22.23 -13.88
CA ILE A 173 -3.37 -23.05 -14.57
C ILE A 173 -2.13 -22.23 -14.89
N ASP A 174 -2.35 -21.04 -15.47
CA ASP A 174 -1.28 -20.11 -15.78
C ASP A 174 -1.02 -19.14 -14.61
N PRO A 175 0.24 -18.75 -14.39
CA PRO A 175 0.58 -17.73 -13.42
C PRO A 175 -0.20 -16.43 -13.63
N GLN A 176 -0.69 -15.84 -12.54
CA GLN A 176 -1.48 -14.62 -12.59
C GLN A 176 -0.67 -13.40 -12.14
N PRO A 177 -0.77 -12.26 -12.82
CA PRO A 177 -0.26 -11.01 -12.27
C PRO A 177 -0.90 -10.74 -10.90
N GLY A 178 -0.08 -10.43 -9.88
CA GLY A 178 -0.58 -10.26 -8.52
C GLY A 178 -1.61 -9.11 -8.43
N TYR A 179 -1.41 -8.02 -9.20
CA TYR A 179 -2.40 -6.94 -9.25
C TYR A 179 -3.76 -7.40 -9.77
N LEU A 180 -3.80 -8.31 -10.77
CA LEU A 180 -5.05 -8.81 -11.35
C LEU A 180 -5.76 -9.76 -10.38
N LEU A 181 -5.01 -10.66 -9.73
CA LEU A 181 -5.56 -11.55 -8.71
C LEU A 181 -6.19 -10.74 -7.56
N SER A 182 -5.47 -9.78 -7.03
CA SER A 182 -5.95 -8.95 -5.92
C SER A 182 -7.11 -8.03 -6.33
N HIS A 183 -7.10 -7.51 -7.54
CA HIS A 183 -8.21 -6.76 -8.10
C HIS A 183 -9.48 -7.61 -8.18
N ASN A 184 -9.39 -8.82 -8.74
CA ASN A 184 -10.53 -9.75 -8.83
C ASN A 184 -11.09 -10.10 -7.44
N MET A 185 -10.23 -10.34 -6.44
CA MET A 185 -10.66 -10.56 -5.06
C MET A 185 -11.40 -9.33 -4.50
N SER A 186 -10.89 -8.14 -4.76
CA SER A 186 -11.51 -6.89 -4.33
C SER A 186 -12.87 -6.67 -4.97
N GLU A 187 -12.96 -6.82 -6.29
CA GLU A 187 -14.23 -6.65 -7.02
C GLU A 187 -15.28 -7.69 -6.59
N GLN A 188 -14.88 -8.94 -6.38
CA GLN A 188 -15.78 -9.98 -5.86
C GLN A 188 -16.37 -9.59 -4.51
N THR A 189 -15.56 -9.08 -3.60
CA THR A 189 -15.98 -8.66 -2.26
C THR A 189 -16.88 -7.42 -2.30
N LYS A 190 -16.55 -6.46 -3.17
CA LYS A 190 -17.32 -5.24 -3.39
C LYS A 190 -18.70 -5.52 -4.00
N LEU A 191 -18.73 -6.34 -5.05
CA LEU A 191 -19.98 -6.74 -5.73
C LEU A 191 -20.91 -7.56 -4.83
N CYS A 192 -20.36 -8.27 -3.84
CA CYS A 192 -21.16 -8.93 -2.81
C CYS A 192 -21.89 -7.92 -1.90
N GLY A 193 -21.37 -6.71 -1.74
CA GLY A 193 -22.00 -5.62 -0.97
C GLY A 193 -21.19 -5.14 0.25
N THR A 194 -19.96 -5.59 0.43
CA THR A 194 -19.06 -5.04 1.48
C THR A 194 -18.77 -3.57 1.19
N ILE A 195 -18.95 -2.71 2.20
CA ILE A 195 -18.70 -1.28 2.08
C ILE A 195 -17.20 -1.01 2.21
N TYR A 196 -16.64 -0.23 1.28
CA TYR A 196 -15.22 0.12 1.25
C TYR A 196 -14.95 1.56 1.68
N LYS A 197 -13.96 1.72 2.56
CA LYS A 197 -13.33 2.98 2.91
C LYS A 197 -11.81 2.81 2.77
N VAL A 198 -11.31 3.08 1.56
CA VAL A 198 -9.92 2.80 1.17
C VAL A 198 -9.17 4.07 0.78
N ALA A 199 -7.84 4.02 0.88
CA ALA A 199 -6.97 5.18 0.77
C ALA A 199 -7.41 6.31 1.72
N VAL A 200 -7.68 5.95 2.98
CA VAL A 200 -8.12 6.87 4.05
C VAL A 200 -7.05 6.99 5.14
N ASP A 201 -7.18 7.99 5.99
CA ASP A 201 -6.36 8.10 7.19
C ASP A 201 -7.07 7.47 8.39
N VAL A 202 -6.45 6.46 8.98
CA VAL A 202 -6.90 5.88 10.25
C VAL A 202 -6.16 6.60 11.37
N THR A 203 -6.84 7.49 12.08
CA THR A 203 -6.21 8.38 13.07
C THR A 203 -6.30 7.84 14.49
N LYS A 204 -7.30 7.00 14.78
CA LYS A 204 -7.48 6.37 16.09
C LYS A 204 -8.15 5.01 15.96
N ILE A 205 -7.71 4.06 16.76
CA ILE A 205 -8.34 2.75 16.95
C ILE A 205 -8.56 2.51 18.44
N ASP A 206 -9.79 2.20 18.81
CA ASP A 206 -10.19 1.77 20.15
C ASP A 206 -10.80 0.37 20.05
N LEU A 207 -10.00 -0.66 20.31
CA LEU A 207 -10.43 -2.05 20.21
C LEU A 207 -11.46 -2.45 21.29
N GLU A 208 -11.41 -1.83 22.47
CA GLU A 208 -12.34 -2.10 23.56
C GLU A 208 -13.77 -1.64 23.20
N LYS A 209 -13.87 -0.41 22.65
CA LYS A 209 -15.11 0.16 22.17
C LYS A 209 -15.51 -0.32 20.78
N LYS A 210 -14.58 -0.96 20.08
CA LYS A 210 -14.71 -1.36 18.66
C LYS A 210 -15.01 -0.17 17.76
N GLU A 211 -14.22 0.91 17.95
CA GLU A 211 -14.33 2.18 17.23
C GLU A 211 -13.03 2.48 16.47
N VAL A 212 -13.20 3.00 15.27
CA VAL A 212 -12.10 3.51 14.44
C VAL A 212 -12.47 4.89 13.94
N VAL A 213 -11.54 5.85 14.05
CA VAL A 213 -11.70 7.19 13.51
C VAL A 213 -10.97 7.28 12.18
N VAL A 214 -11.72 7.66 11.14
CA VAL A 214 -11.24 7.80 9.76
C VAL A 214 -11.29 9.27 9.36
N ASP A 215 -10.25 9.74 8.69
CA ASP A 215 -10.12 11.09 8.15
C ASP A 215 -10.40 12.21 9.19
N GLU A 216 -10.11 11.92 10.47
CA GLU A 216 -10.27 12.81 11.65
C GLU A 216 -11.71 13.13 12.05
N PHE A 217 -12.71 12.86 11.21
CA PHE A 217 -14.09 13.28 11.48
C PHE A 217 -15.14 12.16 11.50
N GLU A 218 -14.86 11.02 10.89
CA GLU A 218 -15.80 9.90 10.88
C GLU A 218 -15.41 8.84 11.90
N THR A 219 -16.28 8.58 12.89
CA THR A 219 -16.16 7.46 13.82
C THR A 219 -16.97 6.28 13.30
N ILE A 220 -16.31 5.16 13.06
CA ILE A 220 -16.94 3.91 12.65
C ILE A 220 -16.99 2.99 13.87
N ARG A 221 -18.21 2.56 14.23
CA ARG A 221 -18.48 1.62 15.31
C ARG A 221 -18.87 0.28 14.74
N ALA A 222 -18.45 -0.80 15.41
CA ALA A 222 -18.86 -2.14 15.02
C ALA A 222 -19.09 -3.04 16.25
N LYS A 223 -19.85 -4.13 16.07
CA LYS A 223 -19.99 -5.16 17.11
C LYS A 223 -18.74 -6.03 17.20
N LYS A 224 -18.05 -6.24 16.08
CA LYS A 224 -16.82 -7.04 15.95
C LYS A 224 -15.80 -6.33 15.08
N ILE A 225 -14.52 -6.59 15.37
CA ILE A 225 -13.38 -6.10 14.53
C ILE A 225 -12.56 -7.29 14.03
N ILE A 226 -12.16 -7.24 12.75
CA ILE A 226 -11.15 -8.13 12.18
C ILE A 226 -9.90 -7.32 11.85
N ILE A 227 -8.77 -7.66 12.43
CA ILE A 227 -7.46 -7.09 12.15
C ILE A 227 -6.81 -7.89 11.02
N ALA A 228 -6.69 -7.30 9.83
CA ALA A 228 -6.10 -7.88 8.63
C ALA A 228 -4.98 -6.99 8.06
N THR A 229 -4.27 -6.28 8.93
CA THR A 229 -3.30 -5.23 8.60
C THR A 229 -1.99 -5.74 8.00
N GLY A 230 -1.79 -7.06 7.99
CA GLY A 230 -0.63 -7.71 7.37
C GLY A 230 0.70 -7.31 8.00
N THR A 231 1.72 -7.21 7.16
CA THR A 231 3.12 -6.96 7.55
C THR A 231 3.72 -5.81 6.75
N SER A 232 4.88 -5.34 7.18
CA SER A 232 5.72 -4.37 6.44
C SER A 232 7.17 -4.84 6.43
N PRO A 233 7.98 -4.44 5.44
CA PRO A 233 9.40 -4.78 5.40
C PRO A 233 10.14 -4.28 6.64
N ASN A 234 11.06 -5.12 7.15
CA ASN A 234 12.01 -4.68 8.14
C ASN A 234 12.98 -3.67 7.54
N LEU A 235 13.36 -2.68 8.35
CA LEU A 235 14.46 -1.79 8.03
C LEU A 235 15.73 -2.30 8.74
N MET A 236 16.89 -2.12 8.12
CA MET A 236 18.18 -2.45 8.73
C MET A 236 18.54 -1.48 9.85
N GLY A 237 18.03 -0.23 9.76
CA GLY A 237 18.30 0.82 10.73
C GLY A 237 19.72 1.42 10.63
N VAL A 238 20.39 1.24 9.49
CA VAL A 238 21.72 1.78 9.25
C VAL A 238 21.66 3.22 8.69
N PRO A 239 22.72 4.02 8.87
CA PRO A 239 22.79 5.38 8.33
C PRO A 239 22.53 5.41 6.81
N GLY A 240 21.75 6.40 6.36
CA GLY A 240 21.39 6.60 4.94
C GLY A 240 20.20 5.79 4.44
N GLU A 241 19.76 4.75 5.17
CA GLU A 241 18.65 3.91 4.71
C GLU A 241 17.34 4.69 4.60
N LYS A 242 16.99 5.48 5.63
CA LYS A 242 15.73 6.24 5.65
C LYS A 242 15.70 7.35 4.61
N GLU A 243 16.81 8.05 4.47
CA GLU A 243 16.98 9.18 3.54
C GLU A 243 16.89 8.75 2.08
N LEU A 244 17.37 7.53 1.78
CA LEU A 244 17.45 6.97 0.43
C LEU A 244 16.27 6.03 0.10
N LYS A 245 15.39 5.74 1.06
CA LYS A 245 14.16 4.95 0.82
C LYS A 245 13.30 5.61 -0.25
N GLY A 246 12.99 4.85 -1.33
CA GLY A 246 12.29 5.36 -2.51
C GLY A 246 13.12 6.31 -3.39
N LYS A 247 14.39 6.55 -3.02
CA LYS A 247 15.34 7.40 -3.76
C LYS A 247 16.63 6.63 -4.07
N GLY A 248 16.52 5.37 -4.41
CA GLY A 248 17.63 4.46 -4.71
C GLY A 248 17.67 3.22 -3.83
N ILE A 249 16.99 3.20 -2.67
CA ILE A 249 16.73 1.99 -1.88
C ILE A 249 15.28 1.58 -2.03
N SER A 250 15.05 0.35 -2.48
CA SER A 250 13.73 -0.26 -2.67
C SER A 250 13.52 -1.48 -1.75
N TYR A 251 12.25 -1.74 -1.43
CA TYR A 251 11.78 -2.92 -0.69
C TYR A 251 10.78 -3.75 -1.53
N CYS A 252 10.66 -3.42 -2.82
CA CYS A 252 9.71 -4.05 -3.74
C CYS A 252 10.36 -4.22 -5.12
N ALA A 253 10.78 -5.44 -5.47
CA ALA A 253 11.37 -5.70 -6.78
C ALA A 253 10.39 -5.42 -7.92
N THR A 254 9.16 -5.91 -7.79
CA THR A 254 8.12 -5.75 -8.82
C THR A 254 7.80 -4.29 -9.11
N CYS A 255 7.83 -3.43 -8.08
CA CYS A 255 7.58 -2.00 -8.24
C CYS A 255 8.69 -1.32 -9.04
N ASP A 256 9.95 -1.64 -8.73
CA ASP A 256 11.09 -0.80 -9.07
C ASP A 256 12.09 -1.44 -10.04
N ALA A 257 12.16 -2.78 -10.20
CA ALA A 257 13.18 -3.45 -11.02
C ALA A 257 13.22 -2.93 -12.47
N LYS A 258 12.08 -2.56 -13.05
CA LYS A 258 11.99 -2.00 -14.41
C LYS A 258 12.78 -0.70 -14.63
N TYR A 259 13.07 0.05 -13.56
CA TYR A 259 13.85 1.29 -13.65
C TYR A 259 15.37 1.03 -13.64
N TYR A 260 15.75 -0.24 -13.44
CA TYR A 260 17.14 -0.67 -13.38
C TYR A 260 17.54 -1.52 -14.59
N GLY A 261 16.88 -1.32 -15.74
CA GLY A 261 17.28 -1.93 -17.01
C GLY A 261 18.75 -1.62 -17.35
N ASP A 262 19.52 -2.67 -17.64
CA ASP A 262 20.95 -2.61 -17.96
C ASP A 262 21.87 -1.96 -16.92
N LYS A 263 21.39 -1.84 -15.66
CA LYS A 263 22.10 -1.24 -14.52
C LYS A 263 22.61 -2.29 -13.55
N GLU A 264 23.55 -1.89 -12.68
CA GLU A 264 24.08 -2.72 -11.60
C GLU A 264 23.31 -2.42 -10.30
N VAL A 265 22.86 -3.46 -9.59
CA VAL A 265 22.15 -3.30 -8.33
C VAL A 265 22.72 -4.19 -7.22
N VAL A 266 22.50 -3.76 -5.98
CA VAL A 266 22.78 -4.57 -4.78
C VAL A 266 21.47 -5.13 -4.25
N VAL A 267 21.45 -6.41 -3.88
CA VAL A 267 20.31 -7.06 -3.20
C VAL A 267 20.77 -7.52 -1.83
N ILE A 268 20.02 -7.16 -0.78
CA ILE A 268 20.38 -7.47 0.60
C ILE A 268 19.36 -8.46 1.17
N GLY A 269 19.85 -9.60 1.65
CA GLY A 269 19.05 -10.68 2.23
C GLY A 269 19.44 -12.05 1.71
N GLY A 270 18.79 -13.10 2.23
CA GLY A 270 19.09 -14.50 1.84
C GLY A 270 18.00 -15.52 2.17
N GLY A 271 16.80 -15.02 2.51
CA GLY A 271 15.59 -15.83 2.59
C GLY A 271 14.92 -16.04 1.23
N ASN A 272 13.79 -16.76 1.18
CA ASN A 272 13.04 -17.01 -0.06
C ASN A 272 12.77 -15.73 -0.86
N SER A 273 12.25 -14.68 -0.21
CA SER A 273 11.97 -13.41 -0.88
C SER A 273 13.22 -12.81 -1.53
N ALA A 274 14.36 -12.77 -0.82
CA ALA A 274 15.58 -12.19 -1.37
C ALA A 274 16.08 -12.95 -2.60
N VAL A 275 16.03 -14.29 -2.56
CA VAL A 275 16.53 -15.16 -3.63
C VAL A 275 15.61 -15.14 -4.85
N GLU A 276 14.30 -15.23 -4.66
CA GLU A 276 13.30 -15.20 -5.73
C GLU A 276 13.22 -13.81 -6.39
N GLU A 277 13.27 -12.75 -5.58
CA GLU A 277 13.25 -11.38 -6.10
C GLU A 277 14.57 -10.99 -6.80
N ALA A 278 15.73 -11.53 -6.37
CA ALA A 278 16.99 -11.35 -7.08
C ALA A 278 16.96 -11.99 -8.48
N ASP A 279 16.39 -13.19 -8.61
CA ASP A 279 16.16 -13.83 -9.91
C ASP A 279 15.24 -12.96 -10.79
N PHE A 280 14.15 -12.43 -10.22
CA PHE A 280 13.27 -11.52 -10.95
C PHE A 280 13.98 -10.23 -11.41
N ILE A 281 14.73 -9.58 -10.51
CA ILE A 281 15.51 -8.35 -10.83
C ILE A 281 16.53 -8.63 -11.94
N SER A 282 17.11 -9.85 -12.01
CA SER A 282 18.12 -10.23 -13.02
C SER A 282 17.58 -10.19 -14.46
N ARG A 283 16.27 -10.20 -14.65
CA ARG A 283 15.62 -10.04 -15.96
C ARG A 283 15.81 -8.62 -16.52
N PHE A 284 16.05 -7.64 -15.66
CA PHE A 284 16.23 -6.23 -16.01
C PHE A 284 17.67 -5.80 -15.83
N ALA A 285 18.23 -6.01 -14.65
CA ALA A 285 19.58 -5.59 -14.31
C ALA A 285 20.64 -6.32 -15.11
N SER A 286 21.76 -5.63 -15.41
CA SER A 286 22.94 -6.22 -16.05
C SER A 286 23.78 -7.03 -15.07
N LYS A 287 23.79 -6.62 -13.78
CA LYS A 287 24.56 -7.28 -12.72
C LYS A 287 23.90 -7.07 -11.36
N ILE A 288 23.93 -8.11 -10.55
CA ILE A 288 23.42 -8.09 -9.17
C ILE A 288 24.54 -8.53 -8.24
N THR A 289 24.76 -7.78 -7.16
CA THR A 289 25.58 -8.22 -6.03
C THR A 289 24.67 -8.48 -4.84
N MET A 290 24.51 -9.76 -4.47
CA MET A 290 23.77 -10.13 -3.26
C MET A 290 24.67 -10.05 -2.04
N VAL A 291 24.18 -9.45 -0.96
CA VAL A 291 24.87 -9.35 0.34
C VAL A 291 24.06 -10.10 1.38
N HIS A 292 24.66 -11.09 2.01
CA HIS A 292 24.01 -11.92 3.03
C HIS A 292 24.92 -12.13 4.24
N GLN A 293 24.35 -11.98 5.44
CA GLN A 293 25.09 -12.04 6.71
C GLN A 293 25.54 -13.45 7.14
N PHE A 294 24.94 -14.51 6.58
CA PHE A 294 25.29 -15.89 6.90
C PHE A 294 26.17 -16.52 5.79
N ASP A 295 26.71 -17.70 6.06
CA ASP A 295 27.52 -18.47 5.16
C ASP A 295 26.73 -19.21 4.05
N ALA A 296 25.40 -19.26 4.19
CA ALA A 296 24.50 -19.88 3.23
C ALA A 296 23.12 -19.21 3.24
N PHE A 297 22.42 -19.26 2.12
CA PHE A 297 21.02 -18.81 2.03
C PHE A 297 20.08 -19.74 2.81
N THR A 298 19.08 -19.13 3.46
CA THR A 298 17.99 -19.84 4.14
C THR A 298 16.79 -20.14 3.22
N ALA A 299 16.87 -19.71 1.96
CA ALA A 299 15.88 -19.96 0.92
C ALA A 299 15.73 -21.46 0.61
N ASN A 300 14.61 -21.86 0.00
CA ASN A 300 14.37 -23.23 -0.44
C ASN A 300 15.39 -23.69 -1.50
N LYS A 301 15.58 -25.01 -1.61
CA LYS A 301 16.62 -25.60 -2.45
C LYS A 301 16.48 -25.21 -3.91
N GLN A 302 15.28 -25.28 -4.47
CA GLN A 302 15.00 -24.99 -5.88
C GLN A 302 15.35 -23.53 -6.25
N ALA A 303 14.93 -22.58 -5.40
CA ALA A 303 15.25 -21.16 -5.62
C ALA A 303 16.76 -20.89 -5.58
N ARG A 304 17.47 -21.52 -4.63
CA ARG A 304 18.93 -21.40 -4.52
C ARG A 304 19.66 -21.98 -5.74
N GLU A 305 19.28 -23.16 -6.21
CA GLU A 305 19.88 -23.80 -7.39
C GLU A 305 19.75 -22.89 -8.61
N LYS A 306 18.56 -22.40 -8.88
CA LYS A 306 18.30 -21.46 -9.98
C LYS A 306 19.13 -20.17 -9.87
N LEU A 307 19.27 -19.62 -8.68
CA LEU A 307 20.06 -18.41 -8.44
C LEU A 307 21.55 -18.63 -8.73
N PHE A 308 22.13 -19.77 -8.29
CA PHE A 308 23.55 -20.08 -8.48
C PHE A 308 23.90 -20.30 -9.96
N GLU A 309 22.95 -20.68 -10.80
CA GLU A 309 23.14 -20.82 -12.26
C GLU A 309 23.11 -19.49 -13.01
N ASN A 310 22.67 -18.40 -12.36
CA ASN A 310 22.51 -17.11 -13.01
C ASN A 310 23.85 -16.32 -13.07
N PRO A 311 24.47 -16.14 -14.26
CA PRO A 311 25.78 -15.52 -14.38
C PRO A 311 25.81 -14.02 -14.05
N LYS A 312 24.64 -13.38 -13.95
CA LYS A 312 24.53 -11.97 -13.57
C LYS A 312 24.63 -11.74 -12.07
N ILE A 313 24.55 -12.80 -11.26
CA ILE A 313 24.46 -12.72 -9.80
C ILE A 313 25.77 -13.08 -9.14
N ASN A 314 26.37 -12.13 -8.45
CA ASN A 314 27.50 -12.33 -7.55
C ASN A 314 27.01 -12.32 -6.10
N ILE A 315 27.60 -13.15 -5.25
CA ILE A 315 27.15 -13.33 -3.86
C ILE A 315 28.30 -13.05 -2.89
N LEU A 316 28.04 -12.18 -1.93
CA LEU A 316 28.88 -11.90 -0.79
C LEU A 316 28.23 -12.49 0.47
N PHE A 317 28.64 -13.69 0.83
CA PHE A 317 28.27 -14.31 2.10
C PHE A 317 29.05 -13.70 3.25
N GLU A 318 28.51 -13.81 4.47
CA GLU A 318 29.11 -13.31 5.71
C GLU A 318 29.46 -11.82 5.66
N ASN A 319 28.66 -11.08 4.90
CA ASN A 319 28.77 -9.63 4.73
C ASN A 319 27.50 -8.93 5.17
N GLU A 320 27.63 -7.78 5.80
CA GLU A 320 26.52 -6.99 6.31
C GLU A 320 26.66 -5.51 5.94
N PRO A 321 25.61 -4.85 5.43
CA PRO A 321 25.63 -3.42 5.19
C PRO A 321 25.80 -2.61 6.48
N ARG A 322 26.62 -1.57 6.45
CA ARG A 322 26.87 -0.65 7.56
C ARG A 322 26.33 0.75 7.32
N SER A 323 26.27 1.17 6.07
CA SER A 323 25.70 2.46 5.70
C SER A 323 25.38 2.52 4.21
N PHE A 324 24.55 3.49 3.85
CA PHE A 324 24.27 3.90 2.48
C PHE A 324 24.56 5.37 2.29
N ALA A 325 25.12 5.73 1.16
CA ALA A 325 25.32 7.11 0.76
C ALA A 325 25.00 7.27 -0.72
N ARG A 326 24.61 8.47 -1.12
CA ARG A 326 24.51 8.84 -2.53
C ARG A 326 25.78 9.56 -2.97
N GLU A 327 26.41 9.08 -4.01
CA GLU A 327 27.56 9.71 -4.66
C GLU A 327 27.22 9.93 -6.14
N GLY A 328 26.86 11.17 -6.50
CA GLY A 328 26.30 11.50 -7.81
C GLY A 328 24.97 10.75 -8.05
N ASP A 329 24.90 10.01 -9.15
CA ASP A 329 23.73 9.21 -9.51
C ASP A 329 23.76 7.78 -8.93
N LYS A 330 24.82 7.42 -8.23
CA LYS A 330 25.00 6.08 -7.67
C LYS A 330 24.70 6.02 -6.17
N ILE A 331 24.39 4.81 -5.71
CA ILE A 331 24.31 4.47 -4.29
C ILE A 331 25.57 3.71 -3.91
N VAL A 332 26.24 4.19 -2.89
CA VAL A 332 27.38 3.52 -2.29
C VAL A 332 26.92 2.81 -1.02
N THR A 333 27.03 1.49 -1.03
CA THR A 333 26.76 0.63 0.12
C THR A 333 28.08 0.25 0.78
N GLU A 334 28.32 0.69 2.00
CA GLU A 334 29.46 0.18 2.80
C GLU A 334 29.06 -1.17 3.40
N VAL A 335 29.79 -2.23 3.06
CA VAL A 335 29.60 -3.57 3.61
C VAL A 335 30.80 -3.97 4.44
N GLU A 336 30.57 -4.71 5.53
CA GLU A 336 31.59 -5.28 6.38
C GLU A 336 31.60 -6.80 6.25
N ASP A 337 32.75 -7.37 5.92
CA ASP A 337 33.01 -8.79 6.03
C ASP A 337 33.00 -9.17 7.53
N LEU A 338 32.12 -10.06 7.94
CA LEU A 338 31.91 -10.37 9.36
C LEU A 338 33.03 -11.21 9.98
N LYS A 339 33.85 -11.88 9.14
CA LYS A 339 35.04 -12.64 9.60
C LYS A 339 36.26 -11.74 9.76
N THR A 340 36.60 -11.00 8.71
CA THR A 340 37.81 -10.20 8.67
C THR A 340 37.66 -8.80 9.27
N LYS A 341 36.41 -8.34 9.45
CA LYS A 341 36.02 -6.98 9.84
C LYS A 341 36.46 -5.91 8.83
N THR A 342 36.80 -6.33 7.63
CA THR A 342 37.19 -5.43 6.53
C THR A 342 35.92 -4.78 5.96
N LYS A 343 35.97 -3.48 5.78
CA LYS A 343 34.94 -2.71 5.12
C LYS A 343 35.24 -2.49 3.64
N THR A 344 34.25 -2.70 2.80
CA THR A 344 34.34 -2.51 1.35
C THR A 344 33.15 -1.65 0.88
N LYS A 345 33.37 -0.83 -0.13
CA LYS A 345 32.31 -0.04 -0.76
C LYS A 345 31.82 -0.71 -2.04
N LEU A 346 30.53 -0.96 -2.13
CA LEU A 346 29.84 -1.40 -3.32
C LEU A 346 29.12 -0.20 -3.95
N THR A 347 29.49 0.14 -5.18
CA THR A 347 28.82 1.20 -5.95
C THR A 347 27.79 0.57 -6.88
N SER A 348 26.55 1.04 -6.84
CA SER A 348 25.45 0.52 -7.65
C SER A 348 24.49 1.63 -8.08
N ASP A 349 23.60 1.33 -9.03
CA ASP A 349 22.52 2.24 -9.42
C ASP A 349 21.36 2.23 -8.42
N GLY A 350 21.19 1.12 -7.70
CA GLY A 350 20.18 0.98 -6.67
C GLY A 350 20.40 -0.21 -5.76
N VAL A 351 19.65 -0.22 -4.68
CA VAL A 351 19.70 -1.27 -3.66
C VAL A 351 18.30 -1.81 -3.40
N PHE A 352 18.16 -3.12 -3.32
CA PHE A 352 16.93 -3.80 -2.93
C PHE A 352 17.15 -4.52 -1.59
N VAL A 353 16.22 -4.33 -0.64
CA VAL A 353 16.36 -4.86 0.73
C VAL A 353 15.25 -5.84 1.04
N PHE A 354 15.61 -7.11 1.30
CA PHE A 354 14.70 -8.22 1.60
C PHE A 354 15.15 -8.98 2.86
N ILE A 355 15.05 -8.34 4.03
CA ILE A 355 15.51 -8.86 5.34
C ILE A 355 14.36 -9.27 6.27
N GLY A 356 13.23 -9.66 5.66
CA GLY A 356 12.05 -10.11 6.38
C GLY A 356 11.01 -9.03 6.62
N MET A 357 9.95 -9.39 7.32
CA MET A 357 8.75 -8.61 7.53
C MET A 357 8.44 -8.48 9.02
N LYS A 358 7.73 -7.41 9.40
CA LYS A 358 7.20 -7.19 10.75
C LYS A 358 5.69 -6.94 10.70
N PRO A 359 4.92 -7.38 11.72
CA PRO A 359 3.48 -7.18 11.74
C PRO A 359 3.10 -5.71 11.93
N ASN A 360 2.04 -5.27 11.26
CA ASN A 360 1.51 -3.91 11.34
C ASN A 360 0.55 -3.78 12.53
N ILE A 361 1.10 -3.63 13.73
CA ILE A 361 0.35 -3.62 15.01
C ILE A 361 0.59 -2.37 15.86
N ALA A 362 1.25 -1.35 15.32
CA ALA A 362 1.70 -0.19 16.12
C ALA A 362 0.57 0.50 16.90
N MET A 363 -0.65 0.55 16.33
CA MET A 363 -1.80 1.23 16.95
C MET A 363 -2.50 0.41 18.06
N PHE A 364 -2.15 -0.88 18.23
CA PHE A 364 -2.84 -1.78 19.17
C PHE A 364 -1.91 -2.80 19.85
N ARG A 365 -0.59 -2.60 19.78
CA ARG A 365 0.43 -3.53 20.31
C ARG A 365 0.19 -3.92 21.77
N ASP A 366 -0.11 -2.94 22.62
CA ASP A 366 -0.23 -3.13 24.07
C ASP A 366 -1.63 -3.62 24.50
N LYS A 367 -2.51 -3.90 23.55
CA LYS A 367 -3.90 -4.29 23.79
C LYS A 367 -4.18 -5.77 23.53
N LEU A 368 -3.28 -6.47 22.85
CA LEU A 368 -3.45 -7.85 22.43
C LEU A 368 -2.29 -8.73 22.85
N GLU A 369 -2.56 -10.01 23.04
CA GLU A 369 -1.52 -11.00 23.30
C GLU A 369 -0.73 -11.26 22.01
N LEU A 370 0.61 -11.13 22.10
CA LEU A 370 1.55 -11.30 21.00
C LEU A 370 2.49 -12.47 21.24
N ASP A 371 3.03 -13.03 20.17
CA ASP A 371 4.15 -13.96 20.26
C ASP A 371 5.49 -13.22 20.47
N SER A 372 6.59 -13.98 20.60
CA SER A 372 7.95 -13.42 20.81
C SER A 372 8.45 -12.55 19.62
N TRP A 373 7.80 -12.64 18.46
CA TRP A 373 8.13 -11.88 17.25
C TRP A 373 7.21 -10.68 17.02
N GLY A 374 6.22 -10.51 17.92
CA GLY A 374 5.27 -9.41 17.86
C GLY A 374 4.04 -9.68 16.99
N TYR A 375 3.79 -10.91 16.56
CA TYR A 375 2.58 -11.28 15.83
C TYR A 375 1.42 -11.57 16.79
N ILE A 376 0.20 -11.26 16.36
CA ILE A 376 -1.02 -11.44 17.17
C ILE A 376 -1.29 -12.94 17.35
N LYS A 377 -1.45 -13.40 18.59
CA LYS A 377 -1.91 -14.75 18.88
C LYS A 377 -3.41 -14.86 18.67
N THR A 378 -3.85 -15.96 18.05
CA THR A 378 -5.26 -16.28 17.81
C THR A 378 -5.54 -17.72 18.19
N ASP A 379 -6.81 -18.02 18.50
CA ASP A 379 -7.32 -19.38 18.60
C ASP A 379 -7.65 -19.96 17.19
N GLU A 380 -8.25 -21.15 17.17
CA GLU A 380 -8.63 -21.85 15.92
C GLU A 380 -9.75 -21.12 15.14
N ASP A 381 -10.56 -20.31 15.81
CA ASP A 381 -11.61 -19.46 15.21
C ASP A 381 -11.10 -18.03 14.87
N MET A 382 -9.80 -17.80 14.92
CA MET A 382 -9.14 -16.49 14.68
C MET A 382 -9.49 -15.42 15.73
N ARG A 383 -9.99 -15.78 16.93
CA ARG A 383 -10.22 -14.86 18.02
C ARG A 383 -8.89 -14.46 18.65
N THR A 384 -8.77 -13.18 18.99
CA THR A 384 -7.64 -12.66 19.77
C THR A 384 -7.90 -12.77 21.26
N SER A 385 -6.96 -12.33 22.10
CA SER A 385 -7.15 -12.22 23.55
C SER A 385 -8.25 -11.25 23.97
N MET A 386 -8.73 -10.38 23.06
CA MET A 386 -9.78 -9.39 23.35
C MET A 386 -11.12 -9.84 22.79
N PRO A 387 -12.18 -9.92 23.61
CA PRO A 387 -13.49 -10.36 23.17
C PRO A 387 -14.07 -9.50 22.02
N GLY A 388 -14.51 -10.17 20.95
CA GLY A 388 -15.09 -9.54 19.76
C GLY A 388 -14.04 -8.92 18.82
N VAL A 389 -12.75 -9.18 19.04
CA VAL A 389 -11.65 -8.80 18.16
C VAL A 389 -11.01 -10.07 17.59
N TYR A 390 -10.91 -10.12 16.28
CA TYR A 390 -10.33 -11.22 15.49
C TYR A 390 -9.09 -10.72 14.75
N ALA A 391 -8.21 -11.62 14.35
CA ALA A 391 -7.06 -11.26 13.52
C ALA A 391 -6.82 -12.33 12.46
N VAL A 392 -6.46 -11.94 11.23
CA VAL A 392 -6.31 -12.82 10.07
C VAL A 392 -5.13 -12.40 9.19
N GLY A 393 -4.63 -13.35 8.39
CA GLY A 393 -3.56 -13.08 7.43
C GLY A 393 -2.18 -12.98 8.09
N ASP A 394 -1.30 -12.22 7.48
CA ASP A 394 0.12 -12.23 7.86
C ASP A 394 0.44 -11.52 9.18
N VAL A 395 -0.52 -10.83 9.76
CA VAL A 395 -0.38 -10.15 11.06
C VAL A 395 -0.43 -11.12 12.24
N ILE A 396 -0.94 -12.36 12.05
CA ILE A 396 -1.08 -13.34 13.14
C ILE A 396 0.16 -14.21 13.30
N SER A 397 0.29 -14.79 14.49
CA SER A 397 1.31 -15.79 14.84
C SER A 397 1.03 -17.10 14.12
N LYS A 398 1.71 -17.35 13.02
CA LYS A 398 1.62 -18.56 12.21
C LYS A 398 2.94 -18.91 11.53
N LYS A 399 3.12 -20.18 11.20
CA LYS A 399 4.38 -20.67 10.62
C LYS A 399 4.55 -20.30 9.16
N TYR A 400 3.46 -20.30 8.38
CA TYR A 400 3.50 -20.07 6.94
C TYR A 400 2.63 -18.87 6.56
N ARG A 401 3.20 -17.98 5.77
CA ARG A 401 2.55 -16.75 5.26
C ARG A 401 2.44 -16.86 3.74
N GLN A 402 1.24 -17.16 3.27
CA GLN A 402 0.89 -17.32 1.86
C GLN A 402 -0.49 -16.70 1.60
N ILE A 403 -0.80 -16.41 0.35
CA ILE A 403 -2.13 -15.92 -0.04
C ILE A 403 -3.20 -16.88 0.43
N THR A 404 -3.00 -18.20 0.19
CA THR A 404 -3.94 -19.26 0.56
C THR A 404 -4.18 -19.35 2.07
N THR A 405 -3.13 -19.20 2.89
CA THR A 405 -3.31 -19.22 4.36
C THR A 405 -4.02 -17.96 4.85
N ALA A 406 -3.76 -16.79 4.25
CA ALA A 406 -4.49 -15.57 4.59
C ALA A 406 -5.98 -15.64 4.20
N VAL A 407 -6.30 -16.24 3.05
CA VAL A 407 -7.68 -16.53 2.59
C VAL A 407 -8.37 -17.48 3.56
N ALA A 408 -7.71 -18.55 3.97
CA ALA A 408 -8.25 -19.50 4.95
C ALA A 408 -8.58 -18.84 6.29
N ASP A 409 -7.65 -18.02 6.83
CA ASP A 409 -7.88 -17.29 8.07
C ASP A 409 -9.10 -16.35 7.96
N GLY A 410 -9.22 -15.61 6.85
CA GLY A 410 -10.36 -14.73 6.58
C GLY A 410 -11.69 -15.49 6.52
N THR A 411 -11.70 -16.65 5.89
CA THR A 411 -12.86 -17.53 5.82
C THR A 411 -13.28 -18.01 7.22
N ILE A 412 -12.33 -18.49 8.02
CA ILE A 412 -12.58 -19.01 9.38
C ILE A 412 -13.17 -17.91 10.27
N ALA A 413 -12.52 -16.76 10.33
CA ALA A 413 -12.99 -15.62 11.12
C ALA A 413 -14.40 -15.18 10.73
N ALA A 414 -14.67 -15.08 9.43
CA ALA A 414 -15.99 -14.67 8.93
C ALA A 414 -17.10 -15.66 9.32
N ILE A 415 -16.83 -16.96 9.18
CA ILE A 415 -17.80 -18.01 9.56
C ILE A 415 -18.03 -17.99 11.07
N ALA A 416 -16.97 -17.88 11.88
CA ALA A 416 -17.09 -17.83 13.34
C ALA A 416 -17.91 -16.61 13.78
N ILE A 417 -17.65 -15.42 13.22
CA ILE A 417 -18.38 -14.19 13.51
C ILE A 417 -19.84 -14.29 13.08
N ALA A 418 -20.13 -14.81 11.88
CA ALA A 418 -21.50 -14.96 11.40
C ALA A 418 -22.33 -15.88 12.30
N LYS A 419 -21.74 -16.94 12.85
CA LYS A 419 -22.41 -17.82 13.84
C LYS A 419 -22.67 -17.13 15.18
N GLU A 420 -21.83 -16.18 15.59
CA GLU A 420 -22.02 -15.43 16.84
C GLU A 420 -23.05 -14.30 16.72
N LEU A 421 -23.28 -13.79 15.52
CA LEU A 421 -24.19 -12.66 15.27
C LEU A 421 -25.63 -13.13 14.94
N ASN A 422 -25.79 -14.37 14.49
CA ASN A 422 -27.08 -15.02 14.23
C ASN A 422 -27.58 -15.78 15.46
#